data_30befe7f6371db1c2db939f0dd7fe104
#
_entry.id   30befe7f6371db1c2db939f0dd7fe104
#
_cell.length_a   1.000
_cell.length_b   1.000
_cell.length_c   1.000
_cell.angle_alpha   90.00
_cell.angle_beta   90.00
_cell.angle_gamma   90.00
#
_symmetry.space_group_name_H-M   'P 1'
#
loop_
_entity.id
_entity.type
_entity.pdbx_description
1 polymer ?
#
loop_
_entity_poly.entity_id
_entity_poly.type
_entity_poly.pdbx_seq_one_letter_code
_entity_poly.pdbx_strand_id
1 'polypeptide(L)'
;MQGCVYPDLRKRSAEFIASKGAEGNAIGGLAVGEPTEKMYEMIELVNEILPKDKPRYLMGVGTPVNILEGIERGVDMFDCVMPTRNGRNGMLFTKDGIINMRNKKWETDFSPIEADGASYEIGRASCRERV
;
A
#
# COMPACT_ATOMS: atom_id res chain seq x y z
N MET A 1 4.33 -6.21 14.70
CA MET A 1 4.98 -7.54 14.75
C MET A 1 6.04 -7.65 13.68
N GLN A 2 6.95 -8.61 13.80
CA GLN A 2 8.07 -8.83 12.89
C GLN A 2 8.20 -10.34 12.57
N GLY A 3 9.16 -10.74 11.74
CA GLY A 3 9.39 -12.14 11.38
C GLY A 3 9.76 -12.36 9.91
N CYS A 4 9.91 -11.27 9.13
CA CYS A 4 10.21 -11.32 7.71
C CYS A 4 9.26 -12.30 6.97
N VAL A 5 9.77 -13.17 6.10
CA VAL A 5 9.00 -14.17 5.37
C VAL A 5 9.10 -15.58 5.97
N TYR A 6 9.43 -15.67 7.26
CA TYR A 6 9.54 -16.94 7.97
C TYR A 6 8.24 -17.23 8.77
N PRO A 7 7.42 -18.20 8.33
CA PRO A 7 6.11 -18.45 8.93
C PRO A 7 6.14 -18.69 10.44
N ASP A 8 7.10 -19.49 10.93
CA ASP A 8 7.23 -19.80 12.36
C ASP A 8 7.52 -18.55 13.21
N LEU A 9 8.40 -17.66 12.71
CA LEU A 9 8.72 -16.41 13.39
C LEU A 9 7.53 -15.45 13.37
N ARG A 10 6.82 -15.38 12.23
CA ARG A 10 5.59 -14.60 12.10
C ARG A 10 4.53 -15.06 13.09
N LYS A 11 4.27 -16.36 13.12
CA LYS A 11 3.29 -16.97 14.03
C LYS A 11 3.59 -16.64 15.48
N ARG A 12 4.81 -16.93 15.94
CA ARG A 12 5.26 -16.60 17.30
C ARG A 12 5.12 -15.11 17.64
N SER A 13 5.49 -14.24 16.70
CA SER A 13 5.37 -12.80 16.88
C SER A 13 3.91 -12.35 16.94
N ALA A 14 3.04 -12.92 16.10
CA ALA A 14 1.62 -12.61 16.08
C ALA A 14 0.93 -13.05 17.38
N GLU A 15 1.17 -14.28 17.85
CA GLU A 15 0.65 -14.81 19.11
C GLU A 15 1.09 -13.96 20.30
N PHE A 16 2.38 -13.59 20.34
CA PHE A 16 2.90 -12.72 21.41
C PHE A 16 2.24 -11.34 21.41
N ILE A 17 2.11 -10.68 20.24
CA ILE A 17 1.49 -9.37 20.14
C ILE A 17 -0.01 -9.43 20.45
N ALA A 18 -0.73 -10.43 19.94
CA ALA A 18 -2.14 -10.64 20.24
C ALA A 18 -2.38 -10.80 21.75
N SER A 19 -1.50 -11.52 22.45
CA SER A 19 -1.59 -11.71 23.91
C SER A 19 -1.47 -10.43 24.74
N LYS A 20 -0.97 -9.31 24.13
CA LYS A 20 -0.84 -8.02 24.82
C LYS A 20 -2.14 -7.23 24.91
N GLY A 21 -3.17 -7.61 24.18
CA GLY A 21 -4.47 -6.96 24.22
C GLY A 21 -4.49 -5.50 23.78
N ALA A 22 -3.58 -5.13 22.86
CA ALA A 22 -3.52 -3.75 22.34
C ALA A 22 -4.77 -3.38 21.54
N GLU A 23 -5.06 -2.08 21.44
CA GLU A 23 -6.21 -1.55 20.70
C GLU A 23 -6.09 -1.69 19.18
N GLY A 24 -4.91 -2.00 18.67
CA GLY A 24 -4.62 -2.27 17.27
C GLY A 24 -3.28 -2.97 17.09
N ASN A 25 -3.07 -3.57 15.93
CA ASN A 25 -1.91 -4.41 15.66
C ASN A 25 -1.21 -4.00 14.35
N ALA A 26 0.09 -3.74 14.42
CA ALA A 26 0.88 -3.39 13.25
C ALA A 26 1.64 -4.61 12.69
N ILE A 27 1.54 -4.82 11.38
CA ILE A 27 2.23 -5.83 10.60
C ILE A 27 3.42 -5.14 9.92
N GLY A 28 4.62 -5.34 10.45
CA GLY A 28 5.86 -4.77 9.92
C GLY A 28 6.78 -5.85 9.35
N GLY A 29 7.93 -5.42 8.79
CA GLY A 29 8.95 -6.30 8.23
C GLY A 29 8.50 -7.05 6.98
N LEU A 30 7.62 -6.44 6.19
CA LEU A 30 7.21 -6.83 4.85
C LEU A 30 7.43 -5.64 3.90
N ALA A 31 7.28 -5.87 2.59
CA ALA A 31 7.55 -4.89 1.53
C ALA A 31 8.99 -4.35 1.55
N VAL A 32 9.96 -5.21 1.88
CA VAL A 32 11.40 -4.89 1.95
C VAL A 32 12.23 -5.64 0.89
N GLY A 33 11.57 -6.19 -0.15
CA GLY A 33 12.22 -6.85 -1.29
C GLY A 33 11.83 -8.31 -1.50
N GLU A 34 10.93 -8.85 -0.68
CA GLU A 34 10.37 -10.18 -0.90
C GLU A 34 9.39 -10.19 -2.10
N PRO A 35 9.19 -11.37 -2.74
CA PRO A 35 8.12 -11.54 -3.72
C PRO A 35 6.75 -11.20 -3.12
N THR A 36 5.89 -10.57 -3.92
CA THR A 36 4.57 -10.09 -3.49
C THR A 36 3.69 -11.23 -2.94
N GLU A 37 3.75 -12.41 -3.56
CA GLU A 37 3.02 -13.60 -3.13
C GLU A 37 3.42 -14.02 -1.71
N LYS A 38 4.71 -13.94 -1.39
CA LYS A 38 5.21 -14.23 -0.03
C LYS A 38 4.72 -13.21 1.00
N MET A 39 4.63 -11.94 0.61
CA MET A 39 4.02 -10.92 1.46
C MET A 39 2.55 -11.28 1.77
N TYR A 40 1.77 -11.67 0.77
CA TYR A 40 0.37 -12.04 0.94
C TYR A 40 0.20 -13.27 1.83
N GLU A 41 0.99 -14.33 1.62
CA GLU A 41 1.00 -15.52 2.48
C GLU A 41 1.24 -15.14 3.96
N MET A 42 2.17 -14.23 4.22
CA MET A 42 2.49 -13.80 5.58
C MET A 42 1.38 -12.93 6.19
N ILE A 43 0.70 -12.13 5.39
CA ILE A 43 -0.47 -11.35 5.84
C ILE A 43 -1.62 -12.29 6.23
N GLU A 44 -1.94 -13.26 5.41
CA GLU A 44 -2.97 -14.27 5.69
C GLU A 44 -2.68 -15.01 7.01
N LEU A 45 -1.49 -15.58 7.13
CA LEU A 45 -1.06 -16.30 8.33
C LEU A 45 -1.19 -15.46 9.61
N VAL A 46 -0.79 -14.20 9.53
CA VAL A 46 -0.84 -13.27 10.67
C VAL A 46 -2.29 -12.91 11.02
N ASN A 47 -3.12 -12.67 10.01
CA ASN A 47 -4.51 -12.26 10.19
C ASN A 47 -5.44 -13.40 10.68
N GLU A 48 -5.01 -14.67 10.56
CA GLU A 48 -5.67 -15.78 11.23
C GLU A 48 -5.50 -15.74 12.76
N ILE A 49 -4.40 -15.15 13.24
CA ILE A 49 -4.02 -15.11 14.66
C ILE A 49 -4.49 -13.83 15.34
N LEU A 50 -4.38 -12.69 14.63
CA LEU A 50 -4.73 -11.38 15.18
C LEU A 50 -6.23 -11.24 15.45
N PRO A 51 -6.62 -10.53 16.53
CA PRO A 51 -8.02 -10.22 16.83
C PRO A 51 -8.72 -9.56 15.62
N LYS A 52 -9.92 -10.05 15.29
CA LYS A 52 -10.70 -9.54 14.15
C LYS A 52 -11.45 -8.23 14.46
N ASP A 53 -11.64 -7.96 15.75
CA ASP A 53 -12.30 -6.77 16.28
C ASP A 53 -11.35 -5.59 16.53
N LYS A 54 -10.06 -5.75 16.23
CA LYS A 54 -9.03 -4.73 16.39
C LYS A 54 -8.41 -4.34 15.05
N PRO A 55 -8.14 -3.04 14.81
CA PRO A 55 -7.54 -2.60 13.55
C PRO A 55 -6.16 -3.23 13.31
N ARG A 56 -5.94 -3.60 12.05
CA ARG A 56 -4.72 -4.22 11.53
C ARG A 56 -4.05 -3.27 10.54
N TYR A 57 -2.85 -2.88 10.86
CA TYR A 57 -2.09 -1.90 10.11
C TYR A 57 -0.91 -2.55 9.41
N LEU A 58 -0.90 -2.54 8.07
CA LEU A 58 0.22 -3.02 7.25
C LEU A 58 1.14 -1.87 6.90
N MET A 59 2.37 -1.93 7.42
CA MET A 59 3.35 -0.85 7.31
C MET A 59 4.08 -0.87 5.96
N GLY A 60 4.21 0.30 5.33
CA GLY A 60 5.05 0.50 4.14
C GLY A 60 4.47 -0.03 2.83
N VAL A 61 3.19 -0.38 2.80
CA VAL A 61 2.51 -0.91 1.62
C VAL A 61 1.42 0.07 1.17
N GLY A 62 1.24 0.40 -0.11
CA GLY A 62 1.96 -0.07 -1.26
C GLY A 62 1.36 0.44 -2.56
N THR A 63 1.42 -0.37 -3.59
CA THR A 63 0.74 -0.10 -4.86
C THR A 63 -0.77 -0.24 -4.72
N PRO A 64 -1.60 0.32 -5.63
CA PRO A 64 -3.05 0.13 -5.60
C PRO A 64 -3.47 -1.34 -5.49
N VAL A 65 -2.81 -2.23 -6.24
CA VAL A 65 -3.08 -3.67 -6.20
C VAL A 65 -2.75 -4.25 -4.82
N ASN A 66 -1.59 -3.91 -4.24
CA ASN A 66 -1.22 -4.41 -2.91
C ASN A 66 -2.19 -3.96 -1.81
N ILE A 67 -2.76 -2.76 -1.94
CA ILE A 67 -3.77 -2.26 -1.00
C ILE A 67 -5.06 -3.08 -1.10
N LEU A 68 -5.57 -3.32 -2.32
CA LEU A 68 -6.77 -4.13 -2.53
C LEU A 68 -6.59 -5.57 -2.02
N GLU A 69 -5.48 -6.20 -2.38
CA GLU A 69 -5.12 -7.54 -1.91
C GLU A 69 -4.94 -7.60 -0.38
N GLY A 70 -4.42 -6.52 0.22
CA GLY A 70 -4.31 -6.40 1.67
C GLY A 70 -5.68 -6.29 2.35
N ILE A 71 -6.59 -5.49 1.79
CA ILE A 71 -7.96 -5.34 2.30
C ILE A 71 -8.70 -6.68 2.23
N GLU A 72 -8.61 -7.39 1.11
CA GLU A 72 -9.21 -8.72 0.95
C GLU A 72 -8.75 -9.71 2.02
N ARG A 73 -7.49 -9.57 2.48
CA ARG A 73 -6.88 -10.38 3.54
C ARG A 73 -7.12 -9.83 4.94
N GLY A 74 -7.93 -8.79 5.09
CA GLY A 74 -8.36 -8.25 6.38
C GLY A 74 -7.40 -7.22 6.99
N VAL A 75 -6.66 -6.47 6.18
CA VAL A 75 -5.91 -5.29 6.61
C VAL A 75 -6.79 -4.06 6.54
N ASP A 76 -6.74 -3.22 7.58
CA ASP A 76 -7.61 -2.03 7.72
C ASP A 76 -6.88 -0.72 7.43
N MET A 77 -5.55 -0.67 7.64
CA MET A 77 -4.78 0.56 7.54
C MET A 77 -3.46 0.32 6.80
N PHE A 78 -3.04 1.34 6.05
CA PHE A 78 -1.81 1.32 5.25
C PHE A 78 -1.09 2.65 5.34
N ASP A 79 0.23 2.63 5.14
CA ASP A 79 1.04 3.80 4.79
C ASP A 79 2.00 3.45 3.67
N CYS A 80 2.30 4.41 2.82
CA CYS A 80 3.34 4.25 1.81
C CYS A 80 3.87 5.59 1.33
N VAL A 81 5.18 5.70 1.19
CA VAL A 81 5.82 6.89 0.59
C VAL A 81 5.68 6.93 -0.94
N MET A 82 5.30 5.80 -1.55
CA MET A 82 5.29 5.62 -3.00
C MET A 82 4.38 6.64 -3.73
N PRO A 83 3.13 6.89 -3.32
CA PRO A 83 2.27 7.86 -4.01
C PRO A 83 2.90 9.25 -4.07
N THR A 84 3.42 9.74 -2.94
CA THR A 84 4.06 11.06 -2.86
C THR A 84 5.37 11.11 -3.63
N ARG A 85 6.19 10.06 -3.55
CA ARG A 85 7.45 9.95 -4.28
C ARG A 85 7.21 9.87 -5.79
N ASN A 86 6.25 9.07 -6.21
CA ASN A 86 5.87 8.93 -7.60
C ASN A 86 5.33 10.24 -8.17
N GLY A 87 4.44 10.93 -7.44
CA GLY A 87 3.93 12.23 -7.83
C GLY A 87 5.04 13.27 -8.04
N ARG A 88 6.04 13.34 -7.12
CA ARG A 88 7.21 14.22 -7.32
C ARG A 88 8.03 13.88 -8.57
N ASN A 89 8.02 12.62 -8.98
CA ASN A 89 8.72 12.14 -10.18
C ASN A 89 7.86 12.16 -11.44
N GLY A 90 6.61 12.66 -11.35
CA GLY A 90 5.68 12.73 -12.46
C GLY A 90 5.09 11.37 -12.86
N MET A 91 5.12 10.40 -11.98
CA MET A 91 4.53 9.08 -12.21
C MET A 91 3.19 8.96 -11.49
N LEU A 92 2.14 8.63 -12.23
CA LEU A 92 0.77 8.53 -11.73
C LEU A 92 0.19 7.14 -12.03
N PHE A 93 -0.59 6.61 -11.09
CA PHE A 93 -1.43 5.45 -11.33
C PHE A 93 -2.81 5.91 -11.82
N THR A 94 -3.28 5.33 -12.91
CA THR A 94 -4.60 5.61 -13.48
C THR A 94 -5.34 4.30 -13.75
N LYS A 95 -6.62 4.38 -14.08
CA LYS A 95 -7.42 3.20 -14.49
C LYS A 95 -6.83 2.48 -15.69
N ASP A 96 -6.19 3.22 -16.60
CA ASP A 96 -5.58 2.69 -17.83
C ASP A 96 -4.12 2.28 -17.67
N GLY A 97 -3.57 2.38 -16.44
CA GLY A 97 -2.20 2.01 -16.11
C GLY A 97 -1.36 3.17 -15.58
N ILE A 98 -0.04 3.08 -15.76
CA ILE A 98 0.90 4.06 -15.25
C ILE A 98 1.19 5.13 -16.31
N ILE A 99 1.00 6.40 -15.93
CA ILE A 99 1.35 7.56 -16.74
C ILE A 99 2.62 8.19 -16.19
N ASN A 100 3.57 8.51 -17.06
CA ASN A 100 4.70 9.37 -16.72
C ASN A 100 4.51 10.74 -17.39
N MET A 101 4.20 11.75 -16.59
CA MET A 101 3.91 13.12 -17.03
C MET A 101 5.11 13.82 -17.67
N ARG A 102 6.33 13.31 -17.46
CA ARG A 102 7.54 13.85 -18.09
C ARG A 102 7.72 13.41 -19.56
N ASN A 103 6.90 12.49 -20.03
CA ASN A 103 6.94 12.07 -21.42
C ASN A 103 6.49 13.21 -22.34
N LYS A 104 7.26 13.46 -23.39
CA LYS A 104 7.04 14.54 -24.36
C LYS A 104 5.62 14.54 -24.96
N LYS A 105 4.97 13.38 -25.05
CA LYS A 105 3.59 13.28 -25.56
C LYS A 105 2.56 14.06 -24.74
N TRP A 106 2.88 14.39 -23.46
CA TRP A 106 1.99 15.12 -22.56
C TRP A 106 2.27 16.62 -22.51
N GLU A 107 3.32 17.11 -23.21
CA GLU A 107 3.76 18.50 -23.16
C GLU A 107 2.68 19.50 -23.63
N THR A 108 1.89 19.10 -24.59
CA THR A 108 0.81 19.91 -25.18
C THR A 108 -0.59 19.36 -24.91
N ASP A 109 -0.70 18.35 -24.07
CA ASP A 109 -1.97 17.77 -23.68
C ASP A 109 -2.55 18.49 -22.46
N PHE A 110 -3.65 19.20 -22.64
CA PHE A 110 -4.37 19.94 -21.60
C PHE A 110 -5.66 19.22 -21.16
N SER A 111 -5.88 17.99 -21.62
CA SER A 111 -7.01 17.19 -21.19
C SER A 111 -6.86 16.74 -19.73
N PRO A 112 -7.96 16.46 -19.03
CA PRO A 112 -7.90 15.84 -17.71
C PRO A 112 -7.19 14.47 -17.77
N ILE A 113 -6.39 14.16 -16.75
CA ILE A 113 -5.68 12.87 -16.65
C ILE A 113 -6.66 11.69 -16.67
N GLU A 114 -7.80 11.85 -16.00
CA GLU A 114 -8.94 10.95 -16.11
C GLU A 114 -10.21 11.76 -16.39
N ALA A 115 -10.99 11.34 -17.38
CA ALA A 115 -12.20 12.04 -17.80
C ALA A 115 -13.24 12.18 -16.67
N ASP A 116 -13.30 11.21 -15.77
CA ASP A 116 -14.26 11.17 -14.66
C ASP A 116 -13.85 12.04 -13.47
N GLY A 117 -12.63 12.58 -13.47
CA GLY A 117 -12.11 13.61 -12.55
C GLY A 117 -12.29 13.39 -11.05
N ALA A 118 -12.61 12.16 -10.62
CA ALA A 118 -13.08 11.88 -9.26
C ALA A 118 -11.95 11.78 -8.22
N SER A 119 -10.68 11.74 -8.62
CA SER A 119 -9.57 11.58 -7.68
C SER A 119 -8.93 12.91 -7.31
N TYR A 120 -9.16 13.34 -6.07
CA TYR A 120 -8.53 14.51 -5.47
C TYR A 120 -7.00 14.46 -5.48
N GLU A 121 -6.40 13.28 -5.35
CA GLU A 121 -4.96 13.10 -5.31
C GLU A 121 -4.30 13.26 -6.69
N ILE A 122 -4.97 12.83 -7.74
CA ILE A 122 -4.54 13.04 -9.13
C ILE A 122 -4.50 14.54 -9.45
N GLY A 123 -5.52 15.29 -9.03
CA GLY A 123 -5.57 16.74 -9.18
C GLY A 123 -4.43 17.47 -8.47
N ARG A 124 -4.03 17.04 -7.27
CA ARG A 124 -2.92 17.65 -6.53
C ARG A 124 -1.54 17.39 -7.14
N ALA A 125 -1.30 16.19 -7.64
CA ALA A 125 -0.03 15.86 -8.30
C ALA A 125 0.14 16.68 -9.58
N SER A 126 -0.90 16.81 -10.41
CA SER A 126 -0.85 17.57 -11.65
C SER A 126 -0.72 19.09 -11.44
N CYS A 127 -1.30 19.64 -10.38
CA CYS A 127 -1.20 21.08 -10.07
C CYS A 127 0.18 21.51 -9.57
N ARG A 128 0.97 20.62 -8.94
CA ARG A 128 2.31 20.95 -8.43
C ARG A 128 3.40 20.91 -9.50
N GLU A 129 3.20 20.20 -10.59
CA GLU A 129 4.21 20.06 -11.64
C GLU A 129 4.03 21.04 -12.81
N ARG A 130 2.97 21.84 -12.80
CA ARG A 130 2.71 22.88 -13.83
C ARG A 130 3.05 24.31 -13.40
N VAL A 131 3.79 24.46 -12.28
CA VAL A 131 4.33 25.76 -11.83
C VAL A 131 5.83 25.78 -12.04
#